data_b13629d3c74d14632b58d4774be598fc
#
_entry.id   b13629d3c74d14632b58d4774be598fc
#
_cell.length_a   1.000
_cell.length_b   1.000
_cell.length_c   1.000
_cell.angle_alpha   90.00
_cell.angle_beta   90.00
_cell.angle_gamma   90.00
#
_symmetry.space_group_name_H-M   'P 1'
#
loop_
_entity.id
_entity.type
_entity.pdbx_description
1 polymer ?
#
loop_
_entity_poly.entity_id
_entity_poly.type
_entity_poly.pdbx_seq_one_letter_code
_entity_poly.pdbx_strand_id
1 'polypeptide(L)'
;MKLEIYSDTATTLIPSNDRAFNYGDGFFTTMCCLDQQIHLFDLHIQRLQSDAKRLFVEISDWSGLIKAIQNTAMSAPRQCVIKVHISLGQGGRGYSRGAQSEPRALIKVSPFPDSLDALSLSVGQGYLSEQSMLAGIKHCNRLEQVLFKRQADVLGLDDVVCLDSRQHIIETSSANLFWFANNTWLTPSLNHCGVNGVYRQFLLNMFTYYDMDFLVGDYGLIDLINAESAFACNAVRGVMPIKQINVSHNNQQTLSLNQQQTLQEQTTLYTNNQLPALQTLIQQFMLIESNK
;
A
#
# COMPACT_ATOMS: atom_id res chain seq x y z
N MET A 1 -23.48 17.75 -1.52
CA MET A 1 -23.03 17.21 -2.82
C MET A 1 -23.29 15.71 -2.81
N LYS A 2 -24.01 15.17 -3.80
CA LYS A 2 -24.43 13.75 -3.79
C LYS A 2 -23.30 12.90 -4.36
N LEU A 3 -22.80 11.90 -3.60
CA LEU A 3 -21.85 10.94 -4.08
C LEU A 3 -22.52 9.98 -5.07
N GLU A 4 -22.00 9.89 -6.30
CA GLU A 4 -22.43 8.87 -7.26
C GLU A 4 -21.65 7.58 -7.00
N ILE A 5 -22.35 6.47 -6.77
CA ILE A 5 -21.76 5.17 -6.48
C ILE A 5 -22.02 4.23 -7.66
N TYR A 6 -20.98 3.65 -8.20
CA TYR A 6 -21.03 2.70 -9.30
C TYR A 6 -20.51 1.33 -8.84
N SER A 7 -21.24 0.28 -9.20
CA SER A 7 -20.72 -1.09 -9.14
C SER A 7 -20.05 -1.42 -10.47
N ASP A 8 -18.96 -2.19 -10.43
CA ASP A 8 -18.25 -2.62 -11.63
C ASP A 8 -19.11 -3.63 -12.40
N THR A 9 -19.75 -3.15 -13.44
CA THR A 9 -20.46 -3.96 -14.42
C THR A 9 -19.82 -3.76 -15.79
N ALA A 10 -20.01 -4.68 -16.70
CA ALA A 10 -19.47 -4.58 -18.07
C ALA A 10 -19.92 -3.31 -18.84
N THR A 11 -20.91 -2.61 -18.29
CA THR A 11 -21.49 -1.39 -18.90
C THR A 11 -21.20 -0.11 -18.11
N THR A 12 -20.36 -0.15 -17.06
CA THR A 12 -19.99 1.06 -16.31
C THR A 12 -19.15 1.97 -17.20
N LEU A 13 -19.67 3.15 -17.53
CA LEU A 13 -18.99 4.15 -18.34
C LEU A 13 -18.42 5.25 -17.45
N ILE A 14 -17.13 5.50 -17.58
CA ILE A 14 -16.47 6.65 -16.95
C ILE A 14 -16.44 7.77 -17.99
N PRO A 15 -16.98 8.96 -17.69
CA PRO A 15 -16.95 10.09 -18.62
C PRO A 15 -15.51 10.47 -18.99
N SER A 16 -15.30 10.85 -20.25
CA SER A 16 -13.96 11.21 -20.76
C SER A 16 -13.35 12.43 -20.05
N ASN A 17 -14.16 13.27 -19.44
CA ASN A 17 -13.74 14.44 -18.64
C ASN A 17 -13.69 14.15 -17.13
N ASP A 18 -13.71 12.87 -16.70
CA ASP A 18 -13.48 12.48 -15.31
C ASP A 18 -12.06 12.89 -14.88
N ARG A 19 -11.96 13.52 -13.71
CA ARG A 19 -10.71 14.12 -13.23
C ARG A 19 -9.67 13.08 -12.79
N ALA A 20 -10.09 11.94 -12.23
CA ALA A 20 -9.15 10.88 -11.89
C ALA A 20 -8.54 10.26 -13.16
N PHE A 21 -9.32 10.14 -14.24
CA PHE A 21 -8.83 9.67 -15.53
C PHE A 21 -7.84 10.67 -16.17
N ASN A 22 -8.15 11.97 -16.14
CA ASN A 22 -7.33 12.98 -16.84
C ASN A 22 -6.12 13.45 -16.04
N TYR A 23 -6.21 13.49 -14.71
CA TYR A 23 -5.22 14.13 -13.83
C TYR A 23 -4.78 13.27 -12.64
N GLY A 24 -5.33 12.07 -12.49
CA GLY A 24 -5.14 11.29 -11.27
C GLY A 24 -5.78 11.93 -10.03
N ASP A 25 -6.75 12.86 -10.22
CA ASP A 25 -7.41 13.60 -9.15
C ASP A 25 -8.43 12.71 -8.44
N GLY A 26 -7.90 11.86 -7.57
CA GLY A 26 -8.64 10.84 -6.85
C GLY A 26 -7.73 9.98 -5.97
N PHE A 27 -8.35 9.09 -5.20
CA PHE A 27 -7.68 8.18 -4.27
C PHE A 27 -8.48 6.88 -4.16
N PHE A 28 -7.88 5.86 -3.53
CA PHE A 28 -8.53 4.56 -3.48
C PHE A 28 -8.10 3.73 -2.28
N THR A 29 -8.89 2.71 -1.99
CA THR A 29 -8.53 1.64 -1.06
C THR A 29 -8.77 0.29 -1.70
N THR A 30 -8.01 -0.73 -1.26
CA THR A 30 -8.14 -2.11 -1.75
C THR A 30 -8.24 -3.02 -0.54
N MET A 31 -9.34 -3.74 -0.44
CA MET A 31 -9.77 -4.49 0.74
C MET A 31 -9.79 -5.99 0.45
N CYS A 32 -9.30 -6.78 1.39
CA CYS A 32 -9.53 -8.23 1.43
C CYS A 32 -10.95 -8.49 1.95
N CYS A 33 -11.71 -9.30 1.23
CA CYS A 33 -13.03 -9.77 1.65
C CYS A 33 -13.01 -11.30 1.71
N LEU A 34 -13.18 -11.86 2.91
CA LEU A 34 -13.26 -13.30 3.16
C LEU A 34 -14.58 -13.61 3.86
N ASP A 35 -15.27 -14.63 3.37
CA ASP A 35 -16.59 -15.04 3.89
C ASP A 35 -17.56 -13.87 4.04
N GLN A 36 -17.56 -12.96 3.05
CA GLN A 36 -18.39 -11.75 3.00
C GLN A 36 -18.05 -10.69 4.07
N GLN A 37 -16.94 -10.86 4.78
CA GLN A 37 -16.43 -9.90 5.75
C GLN A 37 -15.21 -9.17 5.20
N ILE A 38 -15.21 -7.85 5.29
CA ILE A 38 -14.08 -7.03 4.88
C ILE A 38 -13.11 -6.92 6.05
N HIS A 39 -11.90 -7.39 5.86
CA HIS A 39 -10.85 -7.31 6.86
C HIS A 39 -10.42 -5.85 7.07
N LEU A 40 -10.22 -5.45 8.33
CA LEU A 40 -9.75 -4.11 8.72
C LEU A 40 -10.63 -2.99 8.16
N PHE A 41 -11.96 -3.22 8.10
CA PHE A 41 -12.90 -2.32 7.45
C PHE A 41 -12.81 -0.89 7.99
N ASP A 42 -12.78 -0.70 9.29
CA ASP A 42 -12.74 0.63 9.92
C ASP A 42 -11.45 1.39 9.57
N LEU A 43 -10.31 0.72 9.52
CA LEU A 43 -9.05 1.32 9.07
C LEU A 43 -9.10 1.73 7.59
N HIS A 44 -9.81 0.99 6.76
CA HIS A 44 -10.05 1.38 5.37
C HIS A 44 -10.91 2.63 5.26
N ILE A 45 -11.98 2.73 6.05
CA ILE A 45 -12.84 3.92 6.09
C ILE A 45 -12.06 5.12 6.65
N GLN A 46 -11.34 4.96 7.73
CA GLN A 46 -10.48 6.02 8.30
C GLN A 46 -9.46 6.53 7.27
N ARG A 47 -8.83 5.65 6.50
CA ARG A 47 -7.92 6.05 5.42
C ARG A 47 -8.65 6.85 4.33
N LEU A 48 -9.80 6.37 3.84
CA LEU A 48 -10.58 7.12 2.84
C LEU A 48 -10.97 8.51 3.35
N GLN A 49 -11.38 8.63 4.62
CA GLN A 49 -11.73 9.91 5.23
C GLN A 49 -10.51 10.83 5.38
N SER A 50 -9.38 10.27 5.81
CA SER A 50 -8.12 11.00 5.94
C SER A 50 -7.61 11.50 4.59
N ASP A 51 -7.62 10.63 3.57
CA ASP A 51 -7.18 10.97 2.21
C ASP A 51 -8.10 12.02 1.58
N ALA A 52 -9.44 11.89 1.77
CA ALA A 52 -10.41 12.88 1.33
C ALA A 52 -10.13 14.27 1.96
N LYS A 53 -9.91 14.31 3.28
CA LYS A 53 -9.61 15.56 3.99
C LYS A 53 -8.33 16.21 3.46
N ARG A 54 -7.26 15.43 3.30
CA ARG A 54 -5.96 15.93 2.82
C ARG A 54 -6.00 16.40 1.37
N LEU A 55 -6.84 15.78 0.54
CA LEU A 55 -7.03 16.17 -0.86
C LEU A 55 -8.16 17.20 -1.05
N PHE A 56 -8.71 17.74 0.04
CA PHE A 56 -9.82 18.70 0.01
C PHE A 56 -11.03 18.18 -0.79
N VAL A 57 -11.41 16.92 -0.55
CA VAL A 57 -12.55 16.26 -1.17
C VAL A 57 -13.67 16.15 -0.15
N GLU A 58 -14.78 16.82 -0.43
CA GLU A 58 -15.96 16.76 0.42
C GLU A 58 -16.89 15.63 -0.05
N ILE A 59 -17.05 14.60 0.77
CA ILE A 59 -18.00 13.52 0.60
C ILE A 59 -19.13 13.73 1.60
N SER A 60 -20.29 14.10 1.11
CA SER A 60 -21.45 14.44 1.97
C SER A 60 -22.16 13.21 2.53
N ASP A 61 -22.09 12.06 1.85
CA ASP A 61 -22.78 10.82 2.24
C ASP A 61 -21.80 9.67 2.47
N TRP A 62 -21.05 9.76 3.56
CA TRP A 62 -20.20 8.66 4.03
C TRP A 62 -21.00 7.42 4.41
N SER A 63 -22.18 7.60 5.00
CA SER A 63 -23.03 6.48 5.42
C SER A 63 -23.53 5.67 4.23
N GLY A 64 -23.94 6.34 3.17
CA GLY A 64 -24.35 5.70 1.92
C GLY A 64 -23.19 4.94 1.26
N LEU A 65 -21.97 5.53 1.23
CA LEU A 65 -20.79 4.85 0.70
C LEU A 65 -20.45 3.60 1.53
N ILE A 66 -20.39 3.71 2.84
CA ILE A 66 -20.13 2.59 3.77
C ILE A 66 -21.14 1.46 3.53
N LYS A 67 -22.43 1.79 3.49
CA LYS A 67 -23.49 0.81 3.24
C LYS A 67 -23.35 0.14 1.85
N ALA A 68 -22.98 0.90 0.82
CA ALA A 68 -22.76 0.34 -0.51
C ALA A 68 -21.58 -0.63 -0.55
N ILE A 69 -20.48 -0.33 0.15
CA ILE A 69 -19.33 -1.22 0.26
C ILE A 69 -19.73 -2.51 0.99
N GLN A 70 -20.43 -2.42 2.11
CA GLN A 70 -20.91 -3.58 2.88
C GLN A 70 -21.87 -4.45 2.07
N ASN A 71 -22.84 -3.84 1.37
CA ASN A 71 -23.75 -4.56 0.48
C ASN A 71 -23.00 -5.27 -0.65
N THR A 72 -21.96 -4.65 -1.20
CA THR A 72 -21.10 -5.28 -2.21
C THR A 72 -20.40 -6.50 -1.62
N ALA A 73 -19.86 -6.42 -0.40
CA ALA A 73 -19.23 -7.56 0.26
C ALA A 73 -20.20 -8.72 0.50
N MET A 74 -21.44 -8.43 0.93
CA MET A 74 -22.46 -9.45 1.15
C MET A 74 -22.88 -10.19 -0.12
N SER A 75 -22.81 -9.55 -1.28
CA SER A 75 -23.15 -10.14 -2.58
C SER A 75 -21.95 -10.67 -3.36
N ALA A 76 -20.73 -10.43 -2.88
CA ALA A 76 -19.49 -10.85 -3.54
C ALA A 76 -19.16 -12.34 -3.30
N PRO A 77 -18.28 -12.94 -4.12
CA PRO A 77 -17.71 -14.26 -3.83
C PRO A 77 -17.10 -14.33 -2.43
N ARG A 78 -17.12 -15.55 -1.84
CA ARG A 78 -16.61 -15.75 -0.46
C ARG A 78 -15.17 -15.28 -0.26
N GLN A 79 -14.36 -15.30 -1.29
CA GLN A 79 -12.99 -14.79 -1.28
C GLN A 79 -12.78 -13.88 -2.48
N CYS A 80 -12.59 -12.59 -2.23
CA CYS A 80 -12.40 -11.59 -3.28
C CYS A 80 -11.65 -10.36 -2.77
N VAL A 81 -11.33 -9.50 -3.70
CA VAL A 81 -10.77 -8.17 -3.44
C VAL A 81 -11.81 -7.12 -3.81
N ILE A 82 -12.11 -6.22 -2.87
CA ILE A 82 -12.98 -5.07 -3.11
C ILE A 82 -12.11 -3.82 -3.19
N LYS A 83 -12.16 -3.13 -4.32
CA LYS A 83 -11.47 -1.86 -4.52
C LYS A 83 -12.48 -0.73 -4.62
N VAL A 84 -12.29 0.29 -3.79
CA VAL A 84 -13.09 1.52 -3.82
C VAL A 84 -12.23 2.64 -4.34
N HIS A 85 -12.58 3.18 -5.51
CA HIS A 85 -11.98 4.36 -6.11
C HIS A 85 -12.88 5.56 -5.88
N ILE A 86 -12.29 6.65 -5.40
CA ILE A 86 -12.95 7.96 -5.31
C ILE A 86 -12.29 8.87 -6.34
N SER A 87 -13.07 9.30 -7.33
CA SER A 87 -12.71 10.35 -8.28
C SER A 87 -13.38 11.66 -7.88
N LEU A 88 -12.76 12.79 -8.19
CA LEU A 88 -13.39 14.11 -8.11
C LEU A 88 -14.47 14.32 -9.18
N GLY A 89 -14.77 13.29 -9.97
CA GLY A 89 -15.79 13.32 -10.99
C GLY A 89 -15.46 14.28 -12.15
N GLN A 90 -16.49 14.95 -12.65
CA GLN A 90 -16.37 15.93 -13.71
C GLN A 90 -16.35 17.35 -13.13
N GLY A 91 -15.71 18.30 -13.81
CA GLY A 91 -15.77 19.70 -13.44
C GLY A 91 -14.47 20.45 -13.66
N GLY A 92 -14.60 21.77 -13.67
CA GLY A 92 -13.48 22.69 -13.82
C GLY A 92 -12.88 22.72 -15.23
N ARG A 93 -11.85 23.56 -15.38
CA ARG A 93 -11.04 23.66 -16.58
C ARG A 93 -9.56 23.49 -16.20
N GLY A 94 -8.86 22.60 -16.91
CA GLY A 94 -7.48 22.28 -16.58
C GLY A 94 -7.37 21.73 -15.15
N TYR A 95 -6.47 22.27 -14.34
CA TYR A 95 -6.27 21.81 -12.97
C TYR A 95 -7.28 22.37 -11.96
N SER A 96 -8.06 23.40 -12.33
CA SER A 96 -9.12 23.92 -11.46
C SER A 96 -10.26 22.91 -11.36
N ARG A 97 -10.69 22.57 -10.12
CA ARG A 97 -11.82 21.65 -9.87
C ARG A 97 -13.17 22.28 -10.18
N GLY A 98 -13.25 23.63 -10.19
CA GLY A 98 -14.52 24.35 -10.31
C GLY A 98 -15.42 24.16 -9.07
N ALA A 99 -16.51 24.95 -9.02
CA ALA A 99 -17.43 24.93 -7.88
C ALA A 99 -18.41 23.74 -7.90
N GLN A 100 -18.49 22.98 -8.98
CA GLN A 100 -19.47 21.93 -9.21
C GLN A 100 -18.86 20.52 -9.42
N SER A 101 -17.65 20.29 -8.93
CA SER A 101 -17.09 18.93 -9.00
C SER A 101 -17.84 18.01 -8.03
N GLU A 102 -18.38 16.91 -8.55
CA GLU A 102 -19.11 15.92 -7.76
C GLU A 102 -18.26 14.65 -7.65
N PRO A 103 -17.80 14.30 -6.44
CA PRO A 103 -17.07 13.06 -6.22
C PRO A 103 -17.89 11.83 -6.65
N ARG A 104 -17.19 10.85 -7.21
CA ARG A 104 -17.73 9.57 -7.62
C ARG A 104 -17.00 8.44 -6.95
N ALA A 105 -17.71 7.44 -6.48
CA ALA A 105 -17.14 6.20 -5.99
C ALA A 105 -17.41 5.07 -6.99
N LEU A 106 -16.35 4.38 -7.42
CA LEU A 106 -16.44 3.13 -8.16
C LEU A 106 -16.02 1.99 -7.23
N ILE A 107 -16.94 1.05 -6.97
CA ILE A 107 -16.70 -0.14 -6.18
C ILE A 107 -16.51 -1.31 -7.15
N LYS A 108 -15.31 -1.88 -7.17
CA LYS A 108 -14.93 -2.99 -8.04
C LYS A 108 -14.66 -4.24 -7.21
N VAL A 109 -15.21 -5.37 -7.66
CA VAL A 109 -14.91 -6.72 -7.13
C VAL A 109 -13.97 -7.41 -8.11
N SER A 110 -12.91 -8.04 -7.59
CA SER A 110 -11.94 -8.79 -8.38
C SER A 110 -11.61 -10.12 -7.68
N PRO A 111 -11.18 -11.16 -8.41
CA PRO A 111 -10.70 -12.39 -7.79
C PRO A 111 -9.59 -12.11 -6.78
N PHE A 112 -9.53 -12.95 -5.75
CA PHE A 112 -8.40 -12.93 -4.82
C PHE A 112 -7.14 -13.40 -5.54
N PRO A 113 -5.98 -12.76 -5.35
CA PRO A 113 -4.75 -13.19 -6.02
C PRO A 113 -4.24 -14.51 -5.46
N ASP A 114 -3.55 -15.29 -6.28
CA ASP A 114 -2.94 -16.57 -5.91
C ASP A 114 -2.07 -16.44 -4.64
N SER A 115 -1.97 -17.51 -3.87
CA SER A 115 -1.12 -17.58 -2.69
C SER A 115 0.36 -17.38 -3.09
N LEU A 116 1.10 -16.77 -2.18
CA LEU A 116 2.52 -16.51 -2.34
C LEU A 116 3.23 -16.92 -1.06
N ASP A 117 4.15 -17.88 -1.14
CA ASP A 117 4.82 -18.40 0.05
C ASP A 117 5.82 -17.39 0.61
N ALA A 118 6.65 -16.82 -0.24
CA ALA A 118 7.61 -15.77 0.12
C ALA A 118 8.06 -14.97 -1.12
N LEU A 119 8.46 -13.72 -0.91
CA LEU A 119 8.86 -12.78 -1.95
C LEU A 119 10.34 -12.87 -2.29
N SER A 120 10.64 -12.85 -3.58
CA SER A 120 11.97 -12.58 -4.12
C SER A 120 12.00 -11.18 -4.70
N LEU A 121 12.83 -10.32 -4.15
CA LEU A 121 12.91 -8.90 -4.49
C LEU A 121 14.26 -8.54 -5.14
N SER A 122 14.30 -7.39 -5.81
CA SER A 122 15.53 -6.65 -6.08
C SER A 122 15.38 -5.20 -5.63
N VAL A 123 16.40 -4.39 -5.81
CA VAL A 123 16.30 -2.94 -5.61
C VAL A 123 15.84 -2.31 -6.92
N GLY A 124 14.84 -1.44 -6.86
CA GLY A 124 14.31 -0.72 -8.01
C GLY A 124 15.29 0.32 -8.54
N GLN A 125 15.32 0.50 -9.87
CA GLN A 125 16.06 1.57 -10.52
C GLN A 125 15.21 2.83 -10.56
N GLY A 126 15.76 3.94 -10.08
CA GLY A 126 15.06 5.21 -9.89
C GLY A 126 14.57 5.41 -8.47
N TYR A 127 13.89 6.52 -8.24
CA TYR A 127 13.43 6.95 -6.93
C TYR A 127 11.95 7.30 -6.96
N LEU A 128 11.27 7.10 -5.85
CA LEU A 128 9.93 7.65 -5.64
C LEU A 128 10.02 9.17 -5.52
N SER A 129 9.12 9.87 -6.18
CA SER A 129 9.03 11.33 -6.07
C SER A 129 8.65 11.74 -4.66
N GLU A 130 9.44 12.62 -4.09
CA GLU A 130 9.17 13.20 -2.78
C GLU A 130 8.16 14.34 -2.89
N GLN A 131 6.99 14.14 -2.32
CA GLN A 131 5.88 15.08 -2.33
C GLN A 131 5.18 15.08 -0.97
N SER A 132 5.57 15.97 -0.08
CA SER A 132 5.00 16.04 1.27
C SER A 132 3.46 16.21 1.28
N MET A 133 2.89 16.86 0.26
CA MET A 133 1.44 16.99 0.11
C MET A 133 0.74 15.65 -0.15
N LEU A 134 1.39 14.72 -0.84
CA LEU A 134 0.83 13.43 -1.26
C LEU A 134 1.37 12.24 -0.44
N ALA A 135 2.43 12.44 0.33
CA ALA A 135 3.06 11.41 1.15
C ALA A 135 2.03 10.72 2.07
N GLY A 136 2.02 9.40 2.07
CA GLY A 136 1.09 8.56 2.82
C GLY A 136 -0.28 8.38 2.16
N ILE A 137 -0.69 9.23 1.22
CA ILE A 137 -1.99 9.12 0.52
C ILE A 137 -1.93 8.02 -0.55
N LYS A 138 -3.00 7.21 -0.62
CA LYS A 138 -3.15 6.24 -1.73
C LYS A 138 -3.90 6.88 -2.90
N HIS A 139 -3.28 7.94 -3.49
CA HIS A 139 -3.83 8.68 -4.63
C HIS A 139 -3.77 7.89 -5.95
N CYS A 140 -4.48 8.35 -6.99
CA CYS A 140 -4.56 7.64 -8.28
C CYS A 140 -3.33 7.78 -9.17
N ASN A 141 -2.39 8.68 -8.86
CA ASN A 141 -1.14 8.83 -9.61
C ASN A 141 -0.16 7.70 -9.21
N ARG A 142 -0.25 6.54 -9.87
CA ARG A 142 0.52 5.32 -9.56
C ARG A 142 1.47 4.90 -10.69
N LEU A 143 1.84 5.83 -11.57
CA LEU A 143 2.73 5.50 -12.70
C LEU A 143 4.10 5.02 -12.22
N GLU A 144 4.66 5.61 -11.16
CA GLU A 144 5.93 5.17 -10.58
C GLU A 144 5.86 3.70 -10.13
N GLN A 145 4.80 3.33 -9.39
CA GLN A 145 4.60 1.95 -8.93
C GLN A 145 4.42 0.98 -10.11
N VAL A 146 3.77 1.39 -11.20
CA VAL A 146 3.66 0.60 -12.43
C VAL A 146 5.03 0.37 -13.07
N LEU A 147 5.88 1.40 -13.12
CA LEU A 147 7.23 1.30 -13.67
C LEU A 147 8.14 0.44 -12.80
N PHE A 148 8.07 0.57 -11.46
CA PHE A 148 8.79 -0.31 -10.54
C PHE A 148 8.33 -1.76 -10.66
N LYS A 149 7.02 -2.01 -10.71
CA LYS A 149 6.51 -3.38 -10.90
C LYS A 149 6.97 -3.98 -12.23
N ARG A 150 6.98 -3.20 -13.31
CA ARG A 150 7.53 -3.64 -14.60
C ARG A 150 8.99 -4.08 -14.50
N GLN A 151 9.81 -3.42 -13.68
CA GLN A 151 11.21 -3.86 -13.47
C GLN A 151 11.25 -5.25 -12.84
N ALA A 152 10.45 -5.50 -11.80
CA ALA A 152 10.32 -6.82 -11.19
C ALA A 152 9.89 -7.87 -12.23
N ASP A 153 8.86 -7.57 -13.03
CA ASP A 153 8.33 -8.50 -14.04
C ASP A 153 9.39 -8.87 -15.10
N VAL A 154 10.21 -7.90 -15.54
CA VAL A 154 11.31 -8.14 -16.50
C VAL A 154 12.39 -9.05 -15.89
N LEU A 155 12.63 -8.95 -14.60
CA LEU A 155 13.59 -9.75 -13.86
C LEU A 155 13.06 -11.11 -13.41
N GLY A 156 11.76 -11.39 -13.61
CA GLY A 156 11.10 -12.60 -13.11
C GLY A 156 11.02 -12.65 -11.58
N LEU A 157 10.96 -11.48 -10.93
CA LEU A 157 10.87 -11.30 -9.48
C LEU A 157 9.47 -10.86 -9.05
N ASP A 158 9.17 -11.03 -7.76
CA ASP A 158 7.84 -10.70 -7.23
C ASP A 158 7.60 -9.20 -7.12
N ASP A 159 8.61 -8.44 -6.67
CA ASP A 159 8.53 -6.97 -6.52
C ASP A 159 9.95 -6.36 -6.44
N VAL A 160 10.03 -5.04 -6.24
CA VAL A 160 11.28 -4.32 -5.99
C VAL A 160 11.17 -3.45 -4.75
N VAL A 161 12.28 -3.27 -4.05
CA VAL A 161 12.43 -2.27 -2.98
C VAL A 161 12.56 -0.90 -3.63
N CYS A 162 11.67 0.04 -3.30
CA CYS A 162 11.65 1.41 -3.79
C CYS A 162 12.34 2.34 -2.79
N LEU A 163 13.22 3.19 -3.29
CA LEU A 163 13.98 4.17 -2.51
C LEU A 163 13.49 5.59 -2.81
N ASP A 164 13.76 6.53 -1.90
CA ASP A 164 13.66 7.97 -2.14
C ASP A 164 14.97 8.53 -2.75
N SER A 165 14.99 9.81 -3.11
CA SER A 165 16.17 10.47 -3.71
C SER A 165 17.38 10.54 -2.76
N ARG A 166 17.16 10.36 -1.45
CA ARG A 166 18.20 10.29 -0.41
C ARG A 166 18.66 8.85 -0.15
N GLN A 167 18.15 7.90 -0.95
CA GLN A 167 18.44 6.47 -0.87
C GLN A 167 17.90 5.78 0.40
N HIS A 168 16.87 6.37 1.03
CA HIS A 168 16.16 5.70 2.09
C HIS A 168 15.14 4.71 1.50
N ILE A 169 15.00 3.58 2.17
CA ILE A 169 13.96 2.60 1.87
C ILE A 169 12.60 3.23 2.17
N ILE A 170 11.63 3.04 1.27
CA ILE A 170 10.27 3.53 1.45
C ILE A 170 9.27 2.37 1.51
N GLU A 171 9.12 1.63 0.45
CA GLU A 171 8.14 0.55 0.31
C GLU A 171 8.55 -0.37 -0.84
N THR A 172 7.76 -1.40 -1.17
CA THR A 172 7.82 -2.04 -2.48
C THR A 172 6.85 -1.35 -3.45
N SER A 173 6.76 -1.79 -4.71
CA SER A 173 5.79 -1.20 -5.64
C SER A 173 4.33 -1.33 -5.15
N SER A 174 4.05 -2.29 -4.27
CA SER A 174 2.67 -2.65 -3.88
C SER A 174 2.45 -2.90 -2.38
N ALA A 175 3.49 -2.84 -1.53
CA ALA A 175 3.43 -3.20 -0.12
C ALA A 175 4.41 -2.39 0.74
N ASN A 176 4.08 -2.19 2.02
CA ASN A 176 5.00 -1.60 2.99
C ASN A 176 5.99 -2.65 3.49
N LEU A 177 7.14 -2.21 3.98
CA LEU A 177 8.24 -3.05 4.45
C LEU A 177 8.39 -2.98 5.97
N PHE A 178 8.70 -4.13 6.55
CA PHE A 178 9.12 -4.29 7.94
C PHE A 178 10.28 -5.27 7.99
N TRP A 179 11.19 -5.05 8.92
CA TRP A 179 12.27 -6.00 9.21
C TRP A 179 12.62 -5.99 10.69
N PHE A 180 13.20 -7.07 11.16
CA PHE A 180 13.61 -7.27 12.53
C PHE A 180 15.11 -7.25 12.66
N ALA A 181 15.62 -6.37 13.50
CA ALA A 181 17.05 -6.23 13.79
C ALA A 181 17.25 -5.73 15.22
N ASN A 182 18.24 -6.25 15.90
CA ASN A 182 18.58 -5.86 17.29
C ASN A 182 17.36 -5.89 18.24
N ASN A 183 16.57 -6.95 18.15
CA ASN A 183 15.35 -7.17 18.95
C ASN A 183 14.25 -6.11 18.76
N THR A 184 14.24 -5.42 17.63
CA THR A 184 13.30 -4.33 17.34
C THR A 184 12.73 -4.47 15.93
N TRP A 185 11.43 -4.28 15.76
CA TRP A 185 10.81 -4.16 14.45
C TRP A 185 11.02 -2.77 13.87
N LEU A 186 11.50 -2.70 12.64
CA LEU A 186 11.78 -1.46 11.93
C LEU A 186 10.86 -1.33 10.71
N THR A 187 10.42 -0.11 10.43
CA THR A 187 9.64 0.22 9.21
C THR A 187 9.98 1.63 8.75
N PRO A 188 9.98 1.88 7.43
CA PRO A 188 10.30 3.20 6.90
C PRO A 188 9.35 4.30 7.33
N SER A 189 9.90 5.51 7.52
CA SER A 189 9.16 6.75 7.57
C SER A 189 8.50 7.03 6.22
N LEU A 190 7.27 7.54 6.23
CA LEU A 190 6.50 7.90 5.03
C LEU A 190 6.20 9.41 4.99
N ASN A 191 7.07 10.23 5.58
CA ASN A 191 6.85 11.68 5.70
C ASN A 191 7.01 12.40 4.36
N HIS A 192 7.74 11.83 3.42
CA HIS A 192 8.09 12.48 2.15
C HIS A 192 7.49 11.80 0.92
N CYS A 193 7.30 10.49 0.94
CA CYS A 193 6.70 9.69 -0.12
C CYS A 193 6.16 8.36 0.43
N GLY A 194 5.68 7.48 -0.47
CA GLY A 194 5.10 6.18 -0.10
C GLY A 194 3.64 6.27 0.33
N VAL A 195 3.06 5.12 0.68
CA VAL A 195 1.66 4.97 1.08
C VAL A 195 1.57 4.50 2.52
N ASN A 196 0.83 5.21 3.37
CA ASN A 196 0.50 4.70 4.71
C ASN A 196 -0.54 3.58 4.59
N GLY A 197 -0.05 2.34 4.44
CA GLY A 197 -0.88 1.17 4.22
C GLY A 197 -1.79 0.86 5.41
N VAL A 198 -3.01 0.41 5.14
CA VAL A 198 -3.96 -0.01 6.21
C VAL A 198 -3.37 -1.15 7.03
N TYR A 199 -2.75 -2.13 6.39
CA TYR A 199 -2.11 -3.23 7.12
C TYR A 199 -0.88 -2.80 7.91
N ARG A 200 -0.10 -1.83 7.40
CA ARG A 200 0.98 -1.20 8.15
C ARG A 200 0.44 -0.52 9.42
N GLN A 201 -0.61 0.27 9.31
CA GLN A 201 -1.23 0.92 10.46
C GLN A 201 -1.77 -0.10 11.49
N PHE A 202 -2.39 -1.17 11.01
CA PHE A 202 -2.82 -2.29 11.86
C PHE A 202 -1.66 -2.90 12.64
N LEU A 203 -0.53 -3.17 11.99
CA LEU A 203 0.66 -3.71 12.67
C LEU A 203 1.23 -2.75 13.71
N LEU A 204 1.31 -1.45 13.40
CA LEU A 204 1.77 -0.44 14.36
C LEU A 204 0.84 -0.35 15.59
N ASN A 205 -0.47 -0.42 15.38
CA ASN A 205 -1.45 -0.48 16.47
C ASN A 205 -1.27 -1.75 17.31
N MET A 206 -1.04 -2.90 16.67
CA MET A 206 -0.78 -4.18 17.34
C MET A 206 0.52 -4.14 18.16
N PHE A 207 1.61 -3.62 17.60
CA PHE A 207 2.88 -3.47 18.31
C PHE A 207 2.72 -2.60 19.56
N THR A 208 1.99 -1.49 19.44
CA THR A 208 1.65 -0.64 20.59
C THR A 208 0.79 -1.36 21.62
N TYR A 209 -0.20 -2.12 21.18
CA TYR A 209 -1.11 -2.86 22.08
C TYR A 209 -0.39 -3.93 22.90
N TYR A 210 0.58 -4.64 22.29
CA TYR A 210 1.36 -5.69 22.96
C TYR A 210 2.68 -5.20 23.56
N ASP A 211 2.92 -3.89 23.61
CA ASP A 211 4.15 -3.27 24.12
C ASP A 211 5.42 -3.85 23.46
N MET A 212 5.35 -4.08 22.14
CA MET A 212 6.47 -4.59 21.34
C MET A 212 7.38 -3.44 20.91
N ASP A 213 8.68 -3.68 20.93
CA ASP A 213 9.65 -2.70 20.43
C ASP A 213 9.55 -2.51 18.91
N PHE A 214 9.28 -1.29 18.48
CA PHE A 214 9.33 -0.90 17.07
C PHE A 214 9.79 0.53 16.88
N LEU A 215 10.40 0.80 15.73
CA LEU A 215 10.84 2.13 15.33
C LEU A 215 10.41 2.45 13.89
N VAL A 216 9.95 3.66 13.71
CA VAL A 216 9.67 4.25 12.39
C VAL A 216 10.76 5.27 12.10
N GLY A 217 11.50 5.12 11.00
CA GLY A 217 12.64 5.98 10.71
C GLY A 217 13.07 5.97 9.25
N ASP A 218 14.10 6.74 8.96
CA ASP A 218 14.74 6.77 7.66
C ASP A 218 15.90 5.77 7.67
N TYR A 219 15.84 4.77 6.82
CA TYR A 219 16.79 3.64 6.80
C TYR A 219 17.37 3.46 5.40
N GLY A 220 18.64 3.12 5.34
CA GLY A 220 19.31 2.74 4.10
C GLY A 220 19.14 1.26 3.76
N LEU A 221 19.51 0.88 2.55
CA LEU A 221 19.37 -0.52 2.09
C LEU A 221 20.16 -1.51 2.97
N ILE A 222 21.27 -1.08 3.54
CA ILE A 222 22.11 -1.91 4.41
C ILE A 222 21.38 -2.37 5.68
N ASP A 223 20.48 -1.53 6.21
CA ASP A 223 19.69 -1.87 7.41
C ASP A 223 18.74 -3.05 7.14
N LEU A 224 18.16 -3.08 5.95
CA LEU A 224 17.30 -4.18 5.52
C LEU A 224 18.10 -5.43 5.18
N ILE A 225 19.24 -5.29 4.47
CA ILE A 225 20.09 -6.42 4.07
C ILE A 225 20.66 -7.18 5.28
N ASN A 226 21.01 -6.47 6.35
CA ASN A 226 21.55 -7.05 7.56
C ASN A 226 20.49 -7.52 8.58
N ALA A 227 19.22 -7.44 8.22
CA ALA A 227 18.13 -7.84 9.11
C ALA A 227 18.06 -9.37 9.31
N GLU A 228 17.57 -9.79 10.47
CA GLU A 228 17.36 -11.21 10.81
C GLU A 228 16.11 -11.77 10.11
N SER A 229 15.06 -10.95 9.99
CA SER A 229 13.79 -11.28 9.34
C SER A 229 13.25 -10.08 8.61
N ALA A 230 12.60 -10.30 7.48
CA ALA A 230 11.97 -9.23 6.72
C ALA A 230 10.67 -9.69 6.06
N PHE A 231 9.70 -8.78 5.97
CA PHE A 231 8.46 -9.02 5.26
C PHE A 231 7.94 -7.74 4.59
N ALA A 232 7.18 -7.93 3.55
CA ALA A 232 6.31 -6.91 3.00
C ALA A 232 4.87 -7.13 3.47
N CYS A 233 4.05 -6.08 3.54
CA CYS A 233 2.65 -6.23 3.91
C CYS A 233 1.72 -5.30 3.15
N ASN A 234 0.51 -5.79 2.85
CA ASN A 234 -0.58 -4.98 2.34
C ASN A 234 -1.94 -5.54 2.81
N ALA A 235 -3.01 -4.78 2.62
CA ALA A 235 -4.34 -5.13 3.13
C ALA A 235 -5.02 -6.29 2.38
N VAL A 236 -4.46 -6.79 1.30
CA VAL A 236 -5.00 -7.94 0.54
C VAL A 236 -4.35 -9.24 1.00
N ARG A 237 -3.02 -9.28 1.05
CA ARG A 237 -2.25 -10.50 1.33
C ARG A 237 -1.77 -10.62 2.78
N GLY A 238 -1.93 -9.57 3.58
CA GLY A 238 -1.38 -9.54 4.93
C GLY A 238 0.14 -9.47 4.92
N VAL A 239 0.79 -10.27 5.76
CA VAL A 239 2.24 -10.43 5.85
C VAL A 239 2.73 -11.38 4.76
N MET A 240 3.67 -10.90 3.95
CA MET A 240 4.37 -11.66 2.91
C MET A 240 5.85 -11.74 3.27
N PRO A 241 6.35 -12.90 3.73
CA PRO A 241 7.76 -13.06 4.05
C PRO A 241 8.65 -12.69 2.85
N ILE A 242 9.79 -12.07 3.09
CA ILE A 242 10.81 -11.85 2.05
C ILE A 242 11.81 -13.01 2.16
N LYS A 243 11.95 -13.77 1.09
CA LYS A 243 12.92 -14.86 1.00
C LYS A 243 14.31 -14.34 0.69
N GLN A 244 14.38 -13.41 -0.27
CA GLN A 244 15.66 -12.88 -0.75
C GLN A 244 15.52 -11.48 -1.33
N ILE A 245 16.63 -10.73 -1.26
CA ILE A 245 16.82 -9.47 -1.97
C ILE A 245 18.09 -9.58 -2.81
N ASN A 246 17.96 -9.35 -4.12
CA ASN A 246 19.06 -9.32 -5.06
C ASN A 246 19.52 -7.88 -5.26
N VAL A 247 20.80 -7.61 -4.96
CA VAL A 247 21.44 -6.33 -5.24
C VAL A 247 22.42 -6.54 -6.40
N SER A 248 22.10 -5.97 -7.58
CA SER A 248 22.93 -6.11 -8.78
C SER A 248 23.78 -4.87 -9.06
N HIS A 249 24.82 -5.00 -9.88
CA HIS A 249 25.68 -3.89 -10.32
C HIS A 249 24.91 -2.73 -10.96
N ASN A 250 23.84 -3.02 -11.71
CA ASN A 250 23.00 -1.97 -12.30
C ASN A 250 22.26 -1.14 -11.25
N ASN A 251 22.03 -1.71 -10.07
CA ASN A 251 21.42 -1.01 -8.93
C ASN A 251 22.45 -0.19 -8.15
N GLN A 252 23.76 -0.49 -8.31
CA GLN A 252 24.84 0.24 -7.63
C GLN A 252 24.96 1.68 -8.13
N GLN A 253 24.54 2.00 -9.36
CA GLN A 253 24.53 3.38 -9.86
C GLN A 253 23.55 4.29 -9.10
N THR A 254 22.57 3.70 -8.42
CA THR A 254 21.61 4.41 -7.55
C THR A 254 22.10 4.54 -6.11
N LEU A 255 23.18 3.87 -5.73
CA LEU A 255 23.75 3.87 -4.37
C LEU A 255 24.91 4.86 -4.26
N SER A 256 25.12 5.44 -3.08
CA SER A 256 26.28 6.28 -2.82
C SER A 256 27.60 5.51 -2.95
N LEU A 257 28.72 6.20 -3.24
CA LEU A 257 30.03 5.58 -3.39
C LEU A 257 30.43 4.70 -2.20
N ASN A 258 30.07 5.10 -0.97
CA ASN A 258 30.34 4.33 0.24
C ASN A 258 29.49 3.05 0.30
N GLN A 259 28.24 3.09 -0.16
CA GLN A 259 27.35 1.93 -0.23
C GLN A 259 27.75 1.00 -1.38
N GLN A 260 28.24 1.53 -2.50
CA GLN A 260 28.76 0.73 -3.63
C GLN A 260 30.00 -0.09 -3.26
N GLN A 261 30.87 0.44 -2.40
CA GLN A 261 32.05 -0.30 -1.92
C GLN A 261 31.69 -1.43 -0.95
N THR A 262 30.56 -1.32 -0.24
CA THR A 262 30.11 -2.31 0.74
C THR A 262 29.18 -3.37 0.13
N LEU A 263 28.46 -3.02 -0.93
CA LEU A 263 27.48 -3.88 -1.60
C LEU A 263 28.02 -4.32 -2.96
N GLN A 264 28.86 -5.36 -2.98
CA GLN A 264 29.10 -6.14 -4.20
C GLN A 264 27.81 -6.88 -4.57
N GLU A 265 27.71 -7.45 -5.81
CA GLU A 265 26.56 -8.31 -6.18
C GLU A 265 26.28 -9.30 -5.04
N GLN A 266 25.23 -9.03 -4.30
CA GLN A 266 24.87 -9.80 -3.11
C GLN A 266 23.42 -10.23 -3.19
N THR A 267 23.18 -11.50 -2.94
CA THR A 267 21.84 -12.02 -2.62
C THR A 267 21.76 -12.23 -1.13
N THR A 268 20.90 -11.46 -0.46
CA THR A 268 20.60 -11.67 0.97
C THR A 268 19.44 -12.65 1.10
N LEU A 269 19.63 -13.70 1.90
CA LEU A 269 18.62 -14.69 2.25
C LEU A 269 18.17 -14.48 3.70
N TYR A 270 16.85 -14.51 3.94
CA TYR A 270 16.28 -14.36 5.27
C TYR A 270 15.81 -15.69 5.84
N THR A 271 16.11 -15.95 7.12
CA THR A 271 15.60 -17.12 7.84
C THR A 271 14.18 -16.93 8.35
N ASN A 272 13.76 -15.66 8.55
CA ASN A 272 12.43 -15.26 8.98
C ASN A 272 11.94 -15.94 10.29
N ASN A 273 12.83 -16.24 11.22
CA ASN A 273 12.54 -16.97 12.44
C ASN A 273 11.52 -16.27 13.37
N GLN A 274 11.37 -14.95 13.25
CA GLN A 274 10.43 -14.14 14.06
C GLN A 274 9.00 -14.17 13.51
N LEU A 275 8.81 -14.54 12.25
CA LEU A 275 7.49 -14.43 11.60
C LEU A 275 6.42 -15.38 12.16
N PRO A 276 6.68 -16.63 12.55
CA PRO A 276 5.66 -17.50 13.13
C PRO A 276 5.05 -16.93 14.40
N ALA A 277 5.87 -16.39 15.31
CA ALA A 277 5.40 -15.74 16.52
C ALA A 277 4.58 -14.48 16.21
N LEU A 278 5.05 -13.65 15.28
CA LEU A 278 4.36 -12.45 14.82
C LEU A 278 2.99 -12.80 14.20
N GLN A 279 2.92 -13.83 13.37
CA GLN A 279 1.66 -14.27 12.74
C GLN A 279 0.63 -14.73 13.78
N THR A 280 1.08 -15.40 14.85
CA THR A 280 0.21 -15.77 15.97
C THR A 280 -0.38 -14.54 16.66
N LEU A 281 0.42 -13.52 16.95
CA LEU A 281 -0.05 -12.26 17.54
C LEU A 281 -1.00 -11.51 16.61
N ILE A 282 -0.73 -11.50 15.31
CA ILE A 282 -1.61 -10.91 14.30
C ILE A 282 -3.00 -11.55 14.33
N GLN A 283 -3.08 -12.88 14.37
CA GLN A 283 -4.35 -13.59 14.44
C GLN A 283 -5.13 -13.25 15.71
N GLN A 284 -4.46 -13.22 16.85
CA GLN A 284 -5.06 -12.84 18.14
C GLN A 284 -5.58 -11.40 18.11
N PHE A 285 -4.79 -10.46 17.60
CA PHE A 285 -5.17 -9.06 17.54
C PHE A 285 -6.32 -8.81 16.55
N MET A 286 -6.37 -9.53 15.42
CA MET A 286 -7.51 -9.48 14.50
C MET A 286 -8.82 -9.90 15.18
N LEU A 287 -8.80 -10.92 16.03
CA LEU A 287 -9.98 -11.34 16.79
C LEU A 287 -10.43 -10.26 17.79
N ILE A 288 -9.49 -9.56 18.42
CA ILE A 288 -9.80 -8.45 19.34
C ILE A 288 -10.47 -7.30 18.58
N GLU A 289 -9.92 -6.92 17.42
CA GLU A 289 -10.47 -5.83 16.59
C GLU A 289 -11.85 -6.19 16.00
N SER A 290 -12.09 -7.45 15.66
CA SER A 290 -13.37 -7.91 15.11
C SER A 290 -14.51 -7.92 16.14
N ASN A 291 -14.20 -7.86 17.44
CA ASN A 291 -15.15 -7.87 18.54
C ASN A 291 -15.45 -6.46 19.11
N LYS A 292 -14.86 -5.41 18.55
CA LYS A 292 -15.16 -4.01 18.87
C LYS A 292 -16.29 -3.47 17.98
#